data_46909393be4e99f651a147aba98fff0d
#
_entry.id   46909393be4e99f651a147aba98fff0d
#
_cell.length_a   1.000
_cell.length_b   1.000
_cell.length_c   1.000
_cell.angle_alpha   90.00
_cell.angle_beta   90.00
_cell.angle_gamma   90.00
#
_symmetry.space_group_name_H-M   'P 1'
#
loop_
_entity.id
_entity.type
_entity.pdbx_description
1 polymer ?
#
loop_
_entity_poly.entity_id
_entity_poly.type
_entity_poly.pdbx_seq_one_letter_code
_entity_poly.pdbx_strand_id
1 'polypeptide(L)'
;PCTEATDFAPEIPKETPDIIYLCFPNNPTGSTITKDQLQEWVDYANKVGAVIIYDAAYEAYISEDNVPHTIYECDGAKTCAIELRSFSKNAGFTGTRLGFTVIPKELESNGTKLNALWARRHGTKFNGAPYIIQRAGEAVYSEEGKKQTKAQVAYYMNNAKVIMDG
;
A
#
# COMPACT_ATOMS: atom_id res chain seq x y z
N PRO A 1 10.50 11.40 -13.42
CA PRO A 1 11.41 10.74 -12.48
C PRO A 1 11.34 11.43 -11.13
N CYS A 2 11.33 10.65 -10.03
CA CYS A 2 11.38 11.21 -8.68
C CYS A 2 12.80 11.71 -8.41
N THR A 3 12.97 13.00 -8.20
CA THR A 3 14.25 13.68 -7.95
C THR A 3 14.09 14.69 -6.80
N GLU A 4 15.17 15.20 -6.27
CA GLU A 4 15.12 16.31 -5.30
C GLU A 4 14.32 17.51 -5.80
N ALA A 5 14.41 17.82 -7.11
CA ALA A 5 13.65 18.91 -7.72
C ALA A 5 12.13 18.73 -7.69
N THR A 6 11.67 17.48 -7.52
CA THR A 6 10.23 17.11 -7.40
C THR A 6 9.87 16.66 -6.00
N ASP A 7 10.74 16.91 -5.02
CA ASP A 7 10.60 16.39 -3.64
C ASP A 7 10.35 14.87 -3.62
N PHE A 8 11.03 14.17 -4.52
CA PHE A 8 10.89 12.72 -4.78
C PHE A 8 9.46 12.26 -5.12
N ALA A 9 8.51 13.16 -5.31
CA ALA A 9 7.17 12.83 -5.79
C ALA A 9 7.19 12.59 -7.31
N PRO A 10 6.43 11.61 -7.82
CA PRO A 10 6.28 11.42 -9.26
C PRO A 10 5.35 12.50 -9.84
N GLU A 11 5.69 12.99 -11.03
CA GLU A 11 4.85 13.93 -11.76
C GLU A 11 3.71 13.19 -12.48
N ILE A 12 2.55 13.82 -12.54
CA ILE A 12 1.40 13.33 -13.32
C ILE A 12 1.80 13.31 -14.80
N PRO A 13 1.62 12.17 -15.52
CA PRO A 13 2.02 12.03 -16.90
C PRO A 13 1.17 12.89 -17.86
N LYS A 14 1.74 13.21 -19.02
CA LYS A 14 1.00 13.90 -20.09
C LYS A 14 0.06 12.96 -20.85
N GLU A 15 0.46 11.70 -20.97
CA GLU A 15 -0.34 10.62 -21.56
C GLU A 15 -1.40 10.14 -20.57
N THR A 16 -2.55 9.73 -21.09
CA THR A 16 -3.63 9.16 -20.27
C THR A 16 -3.40 7.66 -20.08
N PRO A 17 -3.00 7.19 -18.89
CA PRO A 17 -2.83 5.77 -18.62
C PRO A 17 -4.17 5.10 -18.26
N ASP A 18 -4.28 3.79 -18.49
CA ASP A 18 -5.36 2.96 -17.94
C ASP A 18 -5.05 2.49 -16.52
N ILE A 19 -3.75 2.28 -16.21
CA ILE A 19 -3.27 1.80 -14.91
C ILE A 19 -2.11 2.69 -14.44
N ILE A 20 -2.17 3.07 -13.17
CA ILE A 20 -1.12 3.81 -12.46
C ILE A 20 -0.60 2.91 -11.34
N TYR A 21 0.71 2.65 -11.29
CA TYR A 21 1.33 1.92 -10.18
C TYR A 21 2.14 2.87 -9.30
N LEU A 22 1.76 2.96 -8.03
CA LEU A 22 2.45 3.77 -7.02
C LEU A 22 2.91 2.87 -5.88
N CYS A 23 4.14 3.05 -5.41
CA CYS A 23 4.70 2.31 -4.28
C CYS A 23 5.26 3.30 -3.26
N PHE A 24 4.60 3.45 -2.11
CA PHE A 24 5.03 4.35 -1.04
C PHE A 24 4.76 3.75 0.35
N PRO A 25 5.75 3.77 1.26
CA PRO A 25 7.17 4.10 1.01
C PRO A 25 7.79 3.24 -0.09
N ASN A 26 8.65 3.85 -0.91
CA ASN A 26 9.16 3.20 -2.12
C ASN A 26 10.34 2.25 -1.84
N ASN A 27 10.34 1.12 -2.49
CA ASN A 27 11.51 0.26 -2.60
C ASN A 27 12.10 0.41 -4.02
N PRO A 28 13.37 0.86 -4.22
CA PRO A 28 14.45 0.86 -3.22
C PRO A 28 14.77 2.23 -2.58
N THR A 29 14.12 3.31 -2.98
CA THR A 29 14.55 4.67 -2.65
C THR A 29 14.22 5.13 -1.24
N GLY A 30 13.21 4.51 -0.60
CA GLY A 30 12.67 4.95 0.69
C GLY A 30 11.81 6.21 0.64
N SER A 31 11.62 6.79 -0.56
CA SER A 31 10.81 8.00 -0.71
C SER A 31 9.34 7.75 -0.31
N THR A 32 8.73 8.79 0.21
CA THR A 32 7.31 8.82 0.61
C THR A 32 6.55 9.84 -0.24
N ILE A 33 5.26 9.91 -0.05
CA ILE A 33 4.37 10.88 -0.70
C ILE A 33 3.47 11.49 0.37
N THR A 34 3.30 12.80 0.35
CA THR A 34 2.37 13.46 1.27
C THR A 34 0.92 13.16 0.91
N LYS A 35 -0.01 13.37 1.86
CA LYS A 35 -1.44 13.19 1.60
C LYS A 35 -1.93 14.08 0.45
N ASP A 36 -1.49 15.34 0.41
CA ASP A 36 -1.91 16.28 -0.63
C ASP A 36 -1.40 15.84 -2.02
N GLN A 37 -0.14 15.42 -2.12
CA GLN A 37 0.41 14.88 -3.35
C GLN A 37 -0.30 13.59 -3.80
N LEU A 38 -0.65 12.71 -2.85
CA LEU A 38 -1.40 11.49 -3.18
C LEU A 38 -2.84 11.80 -3.61
N GLN A 39 -3.47 12.85 -3.04
CA GLN A 39 -4.78 13.32 -3.45
C GLN A 39 -4.80 13.78 -4.92
N GLU A 40 -3.75 14.47 -5.38
CA GLU A 40 -3.63 14.85 -6.80
C GLU A 40 -3.66 13.64 -7.75
N TRP A 41 -3.04 12.53 -7.34
CA TRP A 41 -3.06 11.28 -8.12
C TRP A 41 -4.45 10.63 -8.13
N VAL A 42 -5.14 10.66 -6.99
CA VAL A 42 -6.52 10.14 -6.88
C VAL A 42 -7.48 10.97 -7.74
N ASP A 43 -7.37 12.29 -7.68
CA ASP A 43 -8.18 13.21 -8.49
C ASP A 43 -7.92 13.01 -9.98
N TYR A 44 -6.64 12.89 -10.35
CA TYR A 44 -6.25 12.61 -11.73
C TYR A 44 -6.80 11.27 -12.22
N ALA A 45 -6.64 10.20 -11.45
CA ALA A 45 -7.12 8.86 -11.82
C ALA A 45 -8.64 8.86 -12.02
N ASN A 46 -9.40 9.47 -11.11
CA ASN A 46 -10.86 9.62 -11.25
C ASN A 46 -11.25 10.45 -12.50
N LYS A 47 -10.49 11.51 -12.79
CA LYS A 47 -10.73 12.37 -13.96
C LYS A 47 -10.55 11.64 -15.29
N VAL A 48 -9.52 10.77 -15.38
CA VAL A 48 -9.18 10.08 -16.65
C VAL A 48 -9.72 8.66 -16.73
N GLY A 49 -10.33 8.15 -15.65
CA GLY A 49 -10.87 6.79 -15.59
C GLY A 49 -9.79 5.72 -15.40
N ALA A 50 -8.60 6.08 -14.91
CA ALA A 50 -7.52 5.15 -14.61
C ALA A 50 -7.73 4.42 -13.27
N VAL A 51 -7.11 3.24 -13.14
CA VAL A 51 -7.06 2.50 -11.87
C VAL A 51 -5.67 2.61 -11.25
N ILE A 52 -5.61 3.08 -10.00
CA ILE A 52 -4.37 3.10 -9.22
C ILE A 52 -4.18 1.73 -8.54
N ILE A 53 -3.00 1.14 -8.70
CA ILE A 53 -2.49 0.05 -7.86
C ILE A 53 -1.50 0.67 -6.88
N TYR A 54 -1.90 0.76 -5.62
CA TYR A 54 -1.11 1.36 -4.55
C TYR A 54 -0.43 0.29 -3.71
N ASP A 55 0.89 0.19 -3.80
CA ASP A 55 1.70 -0.76 -3.03
C ASP A 55 2.14 -0.10 -1.71
N ALA A 56 1.49 -0.50 -0.62
CA ALA A 56 1.75 -0.03 0.73
C ALA A 56 2.51 -1.07 1.58
N ALA A 57 3.34 -1.90 0.96
CA ALA A 57 4.04 -2.98 1.67
C ALA A 57 4.95 -2.48 2.82
N TYR A 58 5.40 -1.23 2.77
CA TYR A 58 6.28 -0.63 3.76
C TYR A 58 5.59 0.41 4.67
N GLU A 59 4.26 0.49 4.67
CA GLU A 59 3.50 1.49 5.42
C GLU A 59 3.81 1.52 6.94
N ALA A 60 4.17 0.38 7.52
CA ALA A 60 4.49 0.27 8.94
C ALA A 60 5.73 1.07 9.36
N TYR A 61 6.56 1.49 8.42
CA TYR A 61 7.75 2.32 8.66
C TYR A 61 7.49 3.82 8.54
N ILE A 62 6.28 4.24 8.19
CA ILE A 62 5.88 5.65 8.17
C ILE A 62 5.89 6.17 9.60
N SER A 63 6.60 7.27 9.83
CA SER A 63 6.71 7.97 11.12
C SER A 63 6.25 9.42 11.08
N GLU A 64 5.89 9.93 9.92
CA GLU A 64 5.54 11.32 9.68
C GLU A 64 4.02 11.48 9.56
N ASP A 65 3.45 12.45 10.25
CA ASP A 65 1.99 12.65 10.34
C ASP A 65 1.33 13.06 9.01
N ASN A 66 2.10 13.65 8.09
CA ASN A 66 1.61 14.10 6.78
C ASN A 66 1.69 13.03 5.67
N VAL A 67 2.25 11.86 5.99
CA VAL A 67 2.37 10.73 5.06
C VAL A 67 1.24 9.74 5.33
N PRO A 68 0.36 9.47 4.36
CA PRO A 68 -0.80 8.60 4.58
C PRO A 68 -0.38 7.13 4.71
N HIS A 69 -1.00 6.42 5.65
CA HIS A 69 -0.82 4.99 5.84
C HIS A 69 -1.63 4.14 4.85
N THR A 70 -2.63 4.73 4.22
CA THR A 70 -3.48 4.09 3.22
C THR A 70 -3.94 5.11 2.18
N ILE A 71 -4.05 4.69 0.92
CA ILE A 71 -4.60 5.55 -0.13
C ILE A 71 -6.04 5.97 0.18
N TYR A 72 -6.76 5.20 1.00
CA TYR A 72 -8.16 5.49 1.36
C TYR A 72 -8.33 6.63 2.36
N GLU A 73 -7.23 7.26 2.81
CA GLU A 73 -7.26 8.56 3.48
C GLU A 73 -7.52 9.71 2.51
N CYS A 74 -7.37 9.46 1.19
CA CYS A 74 -7.68 10.42 0.13
C CYS A 74 -9.15 10.31 -0.29
N ASP A 75 -9.77 11.46 -0.52
CA ASP A 75 -11.15 11.54 -0.98
C ASP A 75 -11.28 10.98 -2.39
N GLY A 76 -12.30 10.15 -2.64
CA GLY A 76 -12.52 9.51 -3.93
C GLY A 76 -11.62 8.30 -4.24
N ALA A 77 -10.71 7.89 -3.37
CA ALA A 77 -9.81 6.76 -3.62
C ALA A 77 -10.55 5.42 -3.79
N LYS A 78 -11.71 5.24 -3.15
CA LYS A 78 -12.51 4.00 -3.27
C LYS A 78 -13.06 3.76 -4.67
N THR A 79 -13.14 4.78 -5.50
CA THR A 79 -13.65 4.68 -6.87
C THR A 79 -12.57 4.45 -7.91
N CYS A 80 -11.28 4.61 -7.55
CA CYS A 80 -10.18 4.48 -8.50
C CYS A 80 -8.98 3.67 -8.01
N ALA A 81 -8.93 3.18 -6.75
CA ALA A 81 -7.72 2.57 -6.21
C ALA A 81 -7.90 1.14 -5.68
N ILE A 82 -6.88 0.31 -5.93
CA ILE A 82 -6.64 -0.99 -5.32
C ILE A 82 -5.41 -0.85 -4.42
N GLU A 83 -5.46 -1.35 -3.18
CA GLU A 83 -4.33 -1.29 -2.26
C GLU A 83 -3.76 -2.68 -1.98
N LEU A 84 -2.44 -2.80 -2.03
CA LEU A 84 -1.69 -4.00 -1.71
C LEU A 84 -1.02 -3.87 -0.35
N ARG A 85 -1.17 -4.88 0.51
CA ARG A 85 -0.60 -4.94 1.85
C ARG A 85 0.23 -6.21 2.04
N SER A 86 1.28 -6.12 2.87
CA SER A 86 2.18 -7.24 3.14
C SER A 86 2.48 -7.37 4.63
N PHE A 87 2.39 -8.58 5.16
CA PHE A 87 2.87 -8.91 6.50
C PHE A 87 4.39 -9.18 6.55
N SER A 88 5.06 -9.22 5.40
CA SER A 88 6.51 -9.50 5.33
C SER A 88 7.33 -8.47 6.08
N LYS A 89 6.89 -7.20 6.08
CA LYS A 89 7.66 -6.07 6.60
C LYS A 89 7.24 -5.68 8.02
N ASN A 90 5.95 -5.55 8.26
CA ASN A 90 5.42 -5.14 9.56
C ASN A 90 5.45 -6.24 10.63
N ALA A 91 5.37 -7.51 10.23
CA ALA A 91 5.25 -8.66 11.15
C ALA A 91 6.32 -9.74 10.94
N GLY A 92 7.31 -9.53 10.08
CA GLY A 92 8.37 -10.50 9.82
C GLY A 92 7.93 -11.76 9.07
N PHE A 93 6.80 -11.73 8.35
CA PHE A 93 6.22 -12.89 7.64
C PHE A 93 6.87 -13.17 6.28
N THR A 94 8.12 -12.74 6.07
CA THR A 94 8.81 -12.95 4.80
C THR A 94 8.85 -14.42 4.38
N GLY A 95 9.09 -15.34 5.33
CA GLY A 95 9.13 -16.79 5.06
C GLY A 95 7.77 -17.47 5.07
N THR A 96 6.77 -16.90 5.74
CA THR A 96 5.42 -17.48 5.88
C THR A 96 4.43 -17.07 4.80
N ARG A 97 4.76 -16.03 4.04
CA ARG A 97 4.04 -15.56 2.84
C ARG A 97 2.58 -15.17 3.08
N LEU A 98 2.37 -13.99 3.66
CA LEU A 98 1.03 -13.43 3.85
C LEU A 98 0.97 -11.99 3.36
N GLY A 99 -0.09 -11.67 2.66
CA GLY A 99 -0.46 -10.32 2.23
C GLY A 99 -1.95 -10.28 1.96
N PHE A 100 -2.49 -9.11 1.73
CA PHE A 100 -3.88 -8.94 1.30
C PHE A 100 -4.02 -7.79 0.31
N THR A 101 -5.11 -7.83 -0.44
CA THR A 101 -5.46 -6.82 -1.42
C THR A 101 -6.81 -6.23 -1.04
N VAL A 102 -6.91 -4.92 -0.98
CA VAL A 102 -8.16 -4.21 -0.77
C VAL A 102 -8.68 -3.71 -2.12
N ILE A 103 -9.87 -4.19 -2.51
CA ILE A 103 -10.56 -3.75 -3.71
C ILE A 103 -11.95 -3.28 -3.29
N PRO A 104 -12.21 -1.98 -3.25
CA PRO A 104 -13.50 -1.43 -2.85
C PRO A 104 -14.63 -1.91 -3.75
N LYS A 105 -15.84 -2.03 -3.20
CA LYS A 105 -17.03 -2.40 -3.96
C LYS A 105 -17.49 -1.28 -4.91
N GLU A 106 -17.06 -0.07 -4.61
CA GLU A 106 -17.31 1.14 -5.40
C GLU A 106 -16.49 1.16 -6.69
N LEU A 107 -15.33 0.49 -6.72
CA LEU A 107 -14.40 0.51 -7.85
C LEU A 107 -14.96 -0.22 -9.06
N GLU A 108 -15.15 0.54 -10.13
CA GLU A 108 -15.62 0.05 -11.43
C GLU A 108 -14.66 0.44 -12.56
N SER A 109 -14.60 -0.40 -13.57
CA SER A 109 -13.96 -0.09 -14.84
C SER A 109 -14.86 -0.58 -15.98
N ASN A 110 -15.19 0.30 -16.91
CA ASN A 110 -16.09 0.01 -18.05
C ASN A 110 -17.41 -0.67 -17.62
N GLY A 111 -18.04 -0.16 -16.56
CA GLY A 111 -19.30 -0.69 -16.02
C GLY A 111 -19.18 -2.03 -15.29
N THR A 112 -17.98 -2.49 -15.02
CA THR A 112 -17.73 -3.77 -14.34
C THR A 112 -17.12 -3.55 -12.95
N LYS A 113 -17.71 -4.14 -11.92
CA LYS A 113 -17.19 -4.13 -10.55
C LYS A 113 -15.92 -4.96 -10.42
N LEU A 114 -14.78 -4.33 -10.18
CA LEU A 114 -13.48 -5.02 -10.05
C LEU A 114 -13.42 -5.93 -8.83
N ASN A 115 -14.10 -5.56 -7.73
CA ASN A 115 -14.20 -6.41 -6.54
C ASN A 115 -14.82 -7.79 -6.86
N ALA A 116 -15.91 -7.83 -7.66
CA ALA A 116 -16.55 -9.08 -8.04
C ALA A 116 -15.67 -9.94 -8.96
N LEU A 117 -14.97 -9.32 -9.90
CA LEU A 117 -14.01 -10.02 -10.76
C LEU A 117 -12.85 -10.60 -9.95
N TRP A 118 -12.31 -9.83 -9.01
CA TRP A 118 -11.24 -10.30 -8.13
C TRP A 118 -11.69 -11.45 -7.24
N ALA A 119 -12.86 -11.35 -6.60
CA ALA A 119 -13.39 -12.41 -5.75
C ALA A 119 -13.51 -13.74 -6.53
N ARG A 120 -14.04 -13.69 -7.76
CA ARG A 120 -14.10 -14.86 -8.65
C ARG A 120 -12.71 -15.38 -9.01
N ARG A 121 -11.81 -14.49 -9.44
CA ARG A 121 -10.44 -14.83 -9.86
C ARG A 121 -9.68 -15.47 -8.71
N HIS A 122 -9.67 -14.83 -7.56
CA HIS A 122 -8.95 -15.28 -6.37
C HIS A 122 -9.49 -16.61 -5.86
N GLY A 123 -10.82 -16.73 -5.68
CA GLY A 123 -11.46 -17.96 -5.21
C GLY A 123 -11.33 -19.15 -6.17
N THR A 124 -11.08 -18.91 -7.47
CA THR A 124 -10.90 -19.98 -8.46
C THR A 124 -9.44 -20.44 -8.59
N LYS A 125 -8.48 -19.49 -8.49
CA LYS A 125 -7.06 -19.75 -8.80
C LYS A 125 -6.20 -20.05 -7.58
N PHE A 126 -6.54 -19.52 -6.43
CA PHE A 126 -5.65 -19.56 -5.27
C PHE A 126 -6.33 -20.06 -3.98
N ASN A 127 -7.60 -19.74 -3.76
CA ASN A 127 -8.39 -20.04 -2.54
C ASN A 127 -7.88 -19.39 -1.24
N GLY A 128 -6.75 -18.70 -1.24
CA GLY A 128 -6.20 -18.04 -0.08
C GLY A 128 -4.94 -18.70 0.50
N ALA A 129 -4.33 -18.02 1.46
CA ALA A 129 -3.18 -18.52 2.19
C ALA A 129 -3.57 -19.70 3.11
N PRO A 130 -2.63 -20.57 3.53
CA PRO A 130 -2.91 -21.64 4.49
C PRO A 130 -3.58 -21.10 5.76
N TYR A 131 -4.58 -21.83 6.29
CA TYR A 131 -5.39 -21.39 7.42
C TYR A 131 -4.54 -20.97 8.64
N ILE A 132 -3.51 -21.75 8.98
CA ILE A 132 -2.61 -21.43 10.11
C ILE A 132 -1.91 -20.08 9.93
N ILE A 133 -1.57 -19.72 8.70
CA ILE A 133 -0.94 -18.43 8.37
C ILE A 133 -1.96 -17.29 8.47
N GLN A 134 -3.20 -17.53 8.06
CA GLN A 134 -4.29 -16.56 8.25
C GLN A 134 -4.54 -16.28 9.73
N ARG A 135 -4.55 -17.32 10.57
CA ARG A 135 -4.68 -17.17 12.05
C ARG A 135 -3.50 -16.42 12.66
N ALA A 136 -2.27 -16.66 12.16
CA ALA A 136 -1.10 -15.88 12.57
C ALA A 136 -1.24 -14.41 12.17
N GLY A 137 -1.75 -14.12 10.96
CA GLY A 137 -2.04 -12.76 10.50
C GLY A 137 -3.11 -12.06 11.36
N GLU A 138 -4.15 -12.76 11.76
CA GLU A 138 -5.15 -12.24 12.69
C GLU A 138 -4.53 -11.87 14.04
N ALA A 139 -3.63 -12.70 14.56
CA ALA A 139 -2.94 -12.44 15.82
C ALA A 139 -2.08 -11.15 15.78
N VAL A 140 -1.57 -10.76 14.62
CA VAL A 140 -0.84 -9.48 14.44
C VAL A 140 -1.70 -8.27 14.82
N TYR A 141 -3.00 -8.33 14.61
CA TYR A 141 -3.93 -7.25 14.92
C TYR A 141 -4.50 -7.29 16.35
N SER A 142 -4.15 -8.31 17.15
CA SER A 142 -4.45 -8.30 18.59
C SER A 142 -3.65 -7.19 19.29
N GLU A 143 -4.07 -6.81 20.50
CA GLU A 143 -3.35 -5.77 21.28
C GLU A 143 -1.89 -6.16 21.54
N GLU A 144 -1.64 -7.44 21.87
CA GLU A 144 -0.27 -7.93 22.06
C GLU A 144 0.51 -8.01 20.73
N GLY A 145 -0.13 -8.44 19.63
CA GLY A 145 0.47 -8.48 18.30
C GLY A 145 0.88 -7.08 17.82
N LYS A 146 0.02 -6.08 17.97
CA LYS A 146 0.32 -4.68 17.64
C LYS A 146 1.51 -4.14 18.47
N LYS A 147 1.56 -4.46 19.76
CA LYS A 147 2.67 -4.07 20.63
C LYS A 147 4.00 -4.67 20.15
N GLN A 148 4.00 -5.96 19.84
CA GLN A 148 5.19 -6.68 19.37
C GLN A 148 5.66 -6.15 18.01
N THR A 149 4.76 -6.00 17.05
CA THR A 149 5.11 -5.49 15.71
C THR A 149 5.62 -4.05 15.76
N LYS A 150 5.02 -3.19 16.59
CA LYS A 150 5.50 -1.82 16.80
C LYS A 150 6.93 -1.80 17.39
N ALA A 151 7.22 -2.67 18.36
CA ALA A 151 8.58 -2.79 18.94
C ALA A 151 9.59 -3.27 17.89
N GLN A 152 9.19 -4.22 17.03
CA GLN A 152 10.04 -4.72 15.94
C GLN A 152 10.34 -3.63 14.90
N VAL A 153 9.35 -2.86 14.48
CA VAL A 153 9.52 -1.73 13.56
C VAL A 153 10.45 -0.68 14.17
N ALA A 154 10.24 -0.32 15.44
CA ALA A 154 11.12 0.62 16.16
C ALA A 154 12.56 0.14 16.20
N TYR A 155 12.80 -1.15 16.41
CA TYR A 155 14.14 -1.75 16.36
C TYR A 155 14.79 -1.59 14.96
N TYR A 156 14.05 -1.86 13.89
CA TYR A 156 14.58 -1.69 12.53
C TYR A 156 14.86 -0.22 12.19
N MET A 157 13.97 0.69 12.59
CA MET A 157 14.18 2.13 12.37
C MET A 157 15.40 2.65 13.14
N ASN A 158 15.64 2.15 14.37
CA ASN A 158 16.86 2.46 15.12
C ASN A 158 18.13 1.95 14.43
N ASN A 159 18.10 0.72 13.86
CA ASN A 159 19.22 0.19 13.11
C ASN A 159 19.52 1.04 11.86
N ALA A 160 18.49 1.48 11.14
CA ALA A 160 18.65 2.38 10.00
C ALA A 160 19.33 3.69 10.42
N LYS A 161 18.91 4.27 11.55
CA LYS A 161 19.52 5.49 12.10
C LYS A 161 21.01 5.27 12.43
N VAL A 162 21.35 4.18 13.11
CA VAL A 162 22.75 3.86 13.45
C VAL A 162 23.62 3.75 12.19
N ILE A 163 23.09 3.16 11.11
CA ILE A 163 23.82 3.05 9.83
C ILE A 163 23.99 4.43 9.16
N MET A 164 23.01 5.31 9.27
CA MET A 164 23.09 6.65 8.69
C MET A 164 24.01 7.59 9.47
N ASP A 165 24.11 7.42 10.79
CA ASP A 165 24.91 8.27 11.67
C ASP A 165 26.41 7.84 11.71
N GLY A 166 26.77 6.66 11.22
CA GLY A 166 28.10 6.07 11.24
C GLY A 166 28.78 6.04 9.90
#